data_a229730d2a3a51fd162bad9213578934
#
_entry.id   a229730d2a3a51fd162bad9213578934
#
_cell.length_a   1.000
_cell.length_b   1.000
_cell.length_c   1.000
_cell.angle_alpha   90.00
_cell.angle_beta   90.00
_cell.angle_gamma   90.00
#
_symmetry.space_group_name_H-M   'P 1'
#
loop_
_entity.id
_entity.type
_entity.pdbx_description
1 polymer ?
#
loop_
_entity_poly.entity_id
_entity_poly.type
_entity_poly.pdbx_seq_one_letter_code
_entity_poly.pdbx_strand_id
1 'polypeptide(L)'
;MSGAGEEPGDPTETETETETGSTSADGDDDDGGPGIAFDLHGVPDSPEYDTSCGMVDFLFVIDNSGSMFDEQIALISNFPNFITGIENTLDSVDTIHVGVTTTDDYVFNVTDCQKLGSLVVKTGGSDSSNSICGPYIEDVNFMTEMDDLGAKFSCAAQVGSGGSAAERPMQAMVNAVGGLYGGVDECNEGFVRDEALLVIIIITDEPDLSSEGDPTTWYQDVVDAKAGIPENVVVVSLINTPGGICGWNDTAQSIADFTTMFGANGFMADVCLPDFSPIFAQAVEVIDVACDNFVVG
;
A
#
# COMPACT_ATOMS: atom_id res chain seq x y z
N MET A 1 22.98 -43.65 -42.48
CA MET A 1 22.12 -44.76 -42.10
C MET A 1 20.95 -44.11 -41.42
N SER A 2 19.88 -43.70 -42.17
CA SER A 2 18.75 -44.51 -42.60
C SER A 2 17.93 -44.95 -41.39
N GLY A 3 16.75 -44.42 -41.29
CA GLY A 3 15.39 -44.71 -41.51
C GLY A 3 14.51 -43.83 -40.68
N ALA A 4 13.60 -42.99 -41.10
CA ALA A 4 12.43 -43.15 -42.00
C ALA A 4 11.32 -43.97 -41.39
N GLY A 5 10.18 -43.29 -41.38
CA GLY A 5 8.83 -43.88 -41.43
C GLY A 5 8.05 -43.67 -40.12
N GLU A 6 6.79 -43.27 -40.02
CA GLU A 6 5.68 -43.01 -40.96
C GLU A 6 4.53 -42.42 -40.14
N GLU A 7 3.88 -41.37 -40.63
CA GLU A 7 2.46 -41.12 -40.36
C GLU A 7 1.64 -42.17 -41.16
N PRO A 8 0.34 -42.40 -40.93
CA PRO A 8 -0.73 -41.44 -40.95
C PRO A 8 -2.01 -41.82 -40.11
N GLY A 9 -2.98 -40.94 -40.06
CA GLY A 9 -4.37 -41.38 -39.92
C GLY A 9 -5.32 -40.41 -39.20
N ASP A 10 -5.84 -39.43 -39.95
CA ASP A 10 -7.20 -38.89 -39.76
C ASP A 10 -8.19 -39.82 -40.48
N PRO A 11 -9.42 -40.03 -40.02
CA PRO A 11 -10.51 -39.19 -40.48
C PRO A 11 -11.80 -39.07 -39.63
N THR A 12 -12.56 -38.03 -39.99
CA THR A 12 -14.03 -37.92 -40.15
C THR A 12 -14.90 -37.54 -38.97
N GLU A 13 -15.39 -36.31 -39.08
CA GLU A 13 -16.75 -35.77 -39.06
C GLU A 13 -17.88 -36.69 -38.61
N THR A 14 -18.77 -36.16 -37.74
CA THR A 14 -20.22 -36.32 -37.90
C THR A 14 -20.97 -35.17 -37.21
N GLU A 15 -21.54 -34.30 -38.01
CA GLU A 15 -22.64 -33.38 -37.66
C GLU A 15 -23.90 -34.17 -37.36
N THR A 16 -24.70 -33.66 -36.40
CA THR A 16 -26.12 -33.97 -36.37
C THR A 16 -26.89 -32.77 -35.83
N GLU A 17 -27.47 -32.05 -36.77
CA GLU A 17 -28.58 -31.12 -36.52
C GLU A 17 -29.84 -31.90 -36.23
N THR A 18 -30.68 -31.41 -35.32
CA THR A 18 -32.10 -31.75 -35.32
C THR A 18 -32.94 -30.56 -34.85
N GLU A 19 -33.53 -29.88 -35.80
CA GLU A 19 -34.71 -29.03 -35.62
C GLU A 19 -35.96 -29.88 -35.40
N THR A 20 -36.92 -29.33 -34.69
CA THR A 20 -38.40 -29.33 -34.85
C THR A 20 -39.01 -29.03 -33.49
N GLY A 21 -40.03 -28.24 -33.26
CA GLY A 21 -41.04 -27.63 -34.10
C GLY A 21 -42.11 -27.01 -33.16
N SER A 22 -42.69 -25.96 -33.63
CA SER A 22 -43.82 -25.18 -33.13
C SER A 22 -45.04 -25.96 -32.72
N THR A 23 -45.78 -25.50 -31.68
CA THR A 23 -47.27 -25.50 -31.72
C THR A 23 -47.81 -24.39 -30.80
N SER A 24 -48.62 -23.54 -31.42
CA SER A 24 -49.54 -22.55 -30.83
C SER A 24 -50.72 -23.23 -30.15
N ALA A 25 -51.25 -22.67 -29.11
CA ALA A 25 -52.66 -22.78 -28.75
C ALA A 25 -53.13 -21.51 -28.05
N ASP A 26 -54.06 -20.85 -28.69
CA ASP A 26 -54.85 -19.73 -28.20
C ASP A 26 -55.74 -20.16 -27.04
N GLY A 27 -56.01 -19.25 -26.14
CA GLY A 27 -57.02 -19.36 -25.09
C GLY A 27 -57.29 -17.97 -24.51
N ASP A 28 -58.30 -17.30 -25.12
CA ASP A 28 -58.93 -16.11 -24.55
C ASP A 28 -59.62 -16.45 -23.23
N ASP A 29 -59.45 -15.61 -22.21
CA ASP A 29 -60.48 -15.27 -21.26
C ASP A 29 -60.22 -13.85 -20.71
N ASP A 30 -61.14 -12.99 -21.08
CA ASP A 30 -61.37 -11.61 -20.67
C ASP A 30 -61.87 -11.57 -19.22
N ASP A 31 -61.21 -10.87 -18.34
CA ASP A 31 -61.87 -10.29 -17.15
C ASP A 31 -61.22 -8.98 -16.71
N GLY A 32 -61.98 -7.91 -16.92
CA GLY A 32 -61.56 -6.51 -16.71
C GLY A 32 -61.51 -6.10 -15.26
N GLY A 33 -60.33 -5.73 -14.82
CA GLY A 33 -60.06 -4.93 -13.65
C GLY A 33 -58.94 -3.92 -13.93
N PRO A 34 -58.99 -2.68 -13.40
CA PRO A 34 -57.92 -1.73 -13.63
C PRO A 34 -56.68 -2.16 -12.85
N GLY A 35 -55.90 -3.02 -13.48
CA GLY A 35 -54.56 -3.37 -13.03
C GLY A 35 -53.65 -2.14 -13.17
N ILE A 36 -53.20 -1.62 -12.06
CA ILE A 36 -52.08 -0.68 -12.05
C ILE A 36 -50.86 -1.47 -12.47
N ALA A 37 -50.53 -1.40 -13.77
CA ALA A 37 -49.24 -1.86 -14.24
C ALA A 37 -48.16 -0.95 -13.61
N PHE A 38 -47.50 -1.45 -12.59
CA PHE A 38 -46.24 -0.86 -12.19
C PHE A 38 -45.24 -1.16 -13.31
N ASP A 39 -45.00 -0.14 -14.15
CA ASP A 39 -43.91 -0.15 -15.11
C ASP A 39 -42.60 -0.04 -14.32
N LEU A 40 -41.98 -1.21 -14.08
CA LEU A 40 -40.65 -1.30 -13.46
C LEU A 40 -39.53 -1.05 -14.49
N HIS A 41 -39.83 -0.46 -15.63
CA HIS A 41 -38.87 -0.02 -16.61
C HIS A 41 -38.50 1.43 -16.34
N GLY A 42 -37.58 1.65 -15.43
CA GLY A 42 -37.04 2.97 -15.18
C GLY A 42 -36.66 3.27 -13.74
N VAL A 43 -36.19 2.27 -13.01
CA VAL A 43 -35.24 2.62 -11.94
C VAL A 43 -33.96 2.99 -12.71
N PRO A 44 -33.50 4.27 -12.68
CA PRO A 44 -32.16 4.54 -13.17
C PRO A 44 -31.24 3.60 -12.41
N ASP A 45 -30.42 2.85 -13.12
CA ASP A 45 -29.28 2.21 -12.48
C ASP A 45 -28.66 3.29 -11.59
N SER A 46 -28.72 3.07 -10.27
CA SER A 46 -27.94 3.91 -9.37
C SER A 46 -26.57 3.90 -9.97
N PRO A 47 -25.90 5.05 -10.17
CA PRO A 47 -24.52 4.99 -10.60
C PRO A 47 -23.84 4.02 -9.63
N GLU A 48 -23.31 2.91 -10.14
CA GLU A 48 -22.35 2.13 -9.38
C GLU A 48 -21.26 3.14 -9.08
N TYR A 49 -21.26 3.67 -7.86
CA TYR A 49 -20.10 4.37 -7.36
C TYR A 49 -19.03 3.30 -7.35
N ASP A 50 -18.06 3.45 -8.24
CA ASP A 50 -16.82 2.71 -8.13
C ASP A 50 -16.26 3.05 -6.75
N THR A 51 -16.42 2.12 -5.80
CA THR A 51 -15.97 2.28 -4.42
C THR A 51 -14.52 1.88 -4.28
N SER A 52 -13.89 1.45 -5.39
CA SER A 52 -12.48 1.08 -5.39
C SER A 52 -11.58 2.33 -5.34
N CYS A 53 -10.45 2.22 -4.66
CA CYS A 53 -9.49 3.30 -4.58
C CYS A 53 -8.72 3.44 -5.91
N GLY A 54 -8.96 4.51 -6.66
CA GLY A 54 -8.18 4.86 -7.87
C GLY A 54 -6.77 5.37 -7.56
N MET A 55 -6.49 5.72 -6.31
CA MET A 55 -5.24 6.33 -5.88
C MET A 55 -4.76 5.74 -4.56
N VAL A 56 -3.46 5.46 -4.45
CA VAL A 56 -2.84 4.96 -3.21
C VAL A 56 -1.56 5.72 -2.89
N ASP A 57 -1.44 6.18 -1.64
CA ASP A 57 -0.25 6.83 -1.13
C ASP A 57 0.47 5.90 -0.14
N PHE A 58 1.69 5.47 -0.48
CA PHE A 58 2.53 4.60 0.35
C PHE A 58 3.57 5.41 1.10
N LEU A 59 3.52 5.40 2.43
CA LEU A 59 4.55 5.97 3.29
C LEU A 59 5.36 4.84 3.94
N PHE A 60 6.66 4.79 3.66
CA PHE A 60 7.61 3.93 4.34
C PHE A 60 8.34 4.72 5.41
N VAL A 61 8.16 4.34 6.68
CA VAL A 61 8.89 4.87 7.83
C VAL A 61 9.97 3.87 8.18
N ILE A 62 11.22 4.17 7.83
CA ILE A 62 12.33 3.24 7.92
C ILE A 62 13.29 3.69 9.01
N ASP A 63 13.45 2.83 9.99
CA ASP A 63 14.46 3.00 11.02
C ASP A 63 15.88 2.95 10.41
N ASN A 64 16.69 3.94 10.76
CA ASN A 64 18.07 4.09 10.31
C ASN A 64 19.09 3.92 11.44
N SER A 65 18.68 3.26 12.54
CA SER A 65 19.57 2.84 13.63
C SER A 65 20.58 1.79 13.18
N GLY A 66 21.59 1.54 14.05
CA GLY A 66 22.74 0.69 13.70
C GLY A 66 22.43 -0.78 13.45
N SER A 67 21.31 -1.29 13.95
CA SER A 67 20.86 -2.69 13.81
C SER A 67 20.16 -2.98 12.49
N MET A 68 19.60 -1.98 11.81
CA MET A 68 18.66 -2.10 10.70
C MET A 68 19.25 -2.42 9.31
N PHE A 69 20.54 -2.70 9.21
CA PHE A 69 21.18 -2.91 7.91
C PHE A 69 20.61 -4.11 7.13
N ASP A 70 20.45 -5.24 7.80
CA ASP A 70 19.95 -6.46 7.17
C ASP A 70 18.46 -6.32 6.80
N GLU A 71 17.67 -5.63 7.61
CA GLU A 71 16.25 -5.34 7.40
C GLU A 71 16.04 -4.41 6.20
N GLN A 72 16.87 -3.39 6.05
CA GLN A 72 16.83 -2.50 4.87
C GLN A 72 17.18 -3.26 3.58
N ILE A 73 18.14 -4.19 3.62
CA ILE A 73 18.46 -5.05 2.47
C ILE A 73 17.30 -6.00 2.15
N ALA A 74 16.67 -6.60 3.16
CA ALA A 74 15.49 -7.44 2.97
C ALA A 74 14.33 -6.65 2.37
N LEU A 75 14.04 -5.45 2.87
CA LEU A 75 13.03 -4.54 2.32
C LEU A 75 13.27 -4.25 0.84
N ILE A 76 14.45 -3.76 0.49
CA ILE A 76 14.82 -3.38 -0.88
C ILE A 76 14.71 -4.57 -1.83
N SER A 77 15.14 -5.76 -1.38
CA SER A 77 15.10 -6.98 -2.20
C SER A 77 13.67 -7.46 -2.49
N ASN A 78 12.73 -7.17 -1.60
CA ASN A 78 11.34 -7.61 -1.71
C ASN A 78 10.40 -6.56 -2.31
N PHE A 79 10.80 -5.29 -2.36
CA PHE A 79 9.96 -4.19 -2.85
C PHE A 79 9.47 -4.40 -4.31
N PRO A 80 10.27 -4.87 -5.28
CA PRO A 80 9.77 -5.11 -6.63
C PRO A 80 8.61 -6.11 -6.69
N ASN A 81 8.65 -7.14 -5.85
CA ASN A 81 7.56 -8.12 -5.75
C ASN A 81 6.31 -7.51 -5.09
N PHE A 82 6.50 -6.62 -4.12
CA PHE A 82 5.40 -5.89 -3.49
C PHE A 82 4.67 -4.99 -4.50
N ILE A 83 5.40 -4.16 -5.25
CA ILE A 83 4.81 -3.32 -6.30
C ILE A 83 4.12 -4.15 -7.38
N THR A 84 4.76 -5.24 -7.86
CA THR A 84 4.12 -6.15 -8.81
C THR A 84 2.84 -6.79 -8.22
N GLY A 85 2.81 -7.08 -6.93
CA GLY A 85 1.62 -7.55 -6.23
C GLY A 85 0.50 -6.52 -6.26
N ILE A 86 0.81 -5.26 -5.95
CA ILE A 86 -0.11 -4.13 -6.03
C ILE A 86 -0.68 -3.99 -7.45
N GLU A 87 0.18 -3.90 -8.48
CA GLU A 87 -0.20 -3.76 -9.89
C GLU A 87 -1.08 -4.91 -10.41
N ASN A 88 -0.88 -6.14 -9.92
CA ASN A 88 -1.65 -7.30 -10.35
C ASN A 88 -2.95 -7.52 -9.59
N THR A 89 -3.09 -6.98 -8.39
CA THR A 89 -4.21 -7.23 -7.50
C THR A 89 -5.20 -6.08 -7.51
N LEU A 90 -4.70 -4.84 -7.60
CA LEU A 90 -5.50 -3.63 -7.58
C LEU A 90 -5.80 -3.16 -9.01
N ASP A 91 -6.76 -3.80 -9.67
CA ASP A 91 -7.16 -3.49 -11.07
C ASP A 91 -7.64 -2.04 -11.27
N SER A 92 -7.98 -1.35 -10.18
CA SER A 92 -8.57 0.00 -10.19
C SER A 92 -7.59 1.11 -9.81
N VAL A 93 -6.36 0.79 -9.40
CA VAL A 93 -5.37 1.82 -9.02
C VAL A 93 -4.73 2.43 -10.27
N ASP A 94 -5.03 3.70 -10.49
CA ASP A 94 -4.52 4.47 -11.63
C ASP A 94 -3.20 5.19 -11.30
N THR A 95 -3.06 5.68 -10.06
CA THR A 95 -1.89 6.45 -9.63
C THR A 95 -1.44 6.10 -8.21
N ILE A 96 -0.13 6.10 -8.01
CA ILE A 96 0.48 5.84 -6.71
C ILE A 96 1.48 6.94 -6.35
N HIS A 97 1.57 7.26 -5.06
CA HIS A 97 2.69 7.98 -4.49
C HIS A 97 3.47 7.06 -3.56
N VAL A 98 4.79 7.09 -3.62
CA VAL A 98 5.66 6.32 -2.71
C VAL A 98 6.67 7.25 -2.07
N GLY A 99 6.51 7.48 -0.77
CA GLY A 99 7.40 8.29 0.05
C GLY A 99 8.20 7.43 1.04
N VAL A 100 9.42 7.82 1.30
CA VAL A 100 10.28 7.22 2.33
C VAL A 100 10.64 8.31 3.34
N THR A 101 10.52 8.02 4.63
CA THR A 101 11.05 8.87 5.71
C THR A 101 11.85 8.02 6.72
N THR A 102 12.68 8.65 7.51
CA THR A 102 13.44 8.00 8.57
C THR A 102 12.85 8.29 9.95
N THR A 103 13.34 7.59 10.96
CA THR A 103 12.91 7.71 12.35
C THR A 103 13.61 8.83 13.13
N ASP A 104 14.47 9.58 12.45
CA ASP A 104 15.19 10.74 13.02
C ASP A 104 15.22 11.98 12.10
N ASP A 105 15.88 13.06 12.53
CA ASP A 105 16.19 14.21 11.69
C ASP A 105 17.31 13.82 10.72
N TYR A 106 16.96 13.38 9.52
CA TYR A 106 17.89 12.77 8.58
C TYR A 106 18.86 13.80 7.98
N VAL A 107 20.00 14.00 8.65
CA VAL A 107 21.00 15.03 8.32
C VAL A 107 21.66 14.85 6.95
N PHE A 108 21.55 13.69 6.34
CA PHE A 108 22.10 13.39 5.02
C PHE A 108 21.17 13.82 3.87
N ASN A 109 19.90 14.09 4.16
CA ASN A 109 18.94 14.59 3.17
C ASN A 109 19.36 15.97 2.63
N VAL A 110 18.64 16.47 1.63
CA VAL A 110 18.82 17.86 1.16
C VAL A 110 18.48 18.85 2.28
N THR A 111 19.09 20.03 2.26
CA THR A 111 19.12 20.94 3.42
C THR A 111 17.74 21.30 3.98
N ASP A 112 16.75 21.51 3.10
CA ASP A 112 15.41 21.92 3.52
C ASP A 112 14.54 20.72 3.99
N CYS A 113 15.00 19.49 3.73
CA CYS A 113 14.36 18.24 4.13
C CYS A 113 15.11 17.48 5.24
N GLN A 114 15.96 18.14 6.01
CA GLN A 114 16.65 17.56 7.16
C GLN A 114 15.81 17.71 8.44
N LYS A 115 14.57 17.23 8.39
CA LYS A 115 13.59 17.33 9.49
C LYS A 115 12.92 15.97 9.67
N LEU A 116 12.57 15.65 10.91
CA LEU A 116 11.83 14.41 11.23
C LEU A 116 10.49 14.36 10.49
N GLY A 117 10.29 13.30 9.69
CA GLY A 117 9.09 13.11 8.88
C GLY A 117 9.20 13.69 7.46
N SER A 118 10.32 14.35 7.12
CA SER A 118 10.55 14.77 5.73
C SER A 118 10.87 13.59 4.81
N LEU A 119 10.37 13.64 3.58
CA LEU A 119 10.63 12.61 2.60
C LEU A 119 12.09 12.62 2.13
N VAL A 120 12.63 11.41 1.93
CA VAL A 120 14.02 11.18 1.57
C VAL A 120 14.22 11.33 0.07
N VAL A 121 15.02 12.32 -0.33
CA VAL A 121 15.44 12.54 -1.72
C VAL A 121 16.94 12.37 -1.92
N LYS A 122 17.68 12.24 -0.81
CA LYS A 122 19.11 11.99 -0.80
C LYS A 122 19.48 11.17 0.41
N THR A 123 20.39 10.22 0.24
CA THR A 123 20.92 9.37 1.30
C THR A 123 22.40 9.63 1.54
N GLY A 124 22.89 9.22 2.71
CA GLY A 124 24.30 9.33 3.08
C GLY A 124 24.62 8.63 4.38
N GLY A 125 25.89 8.53 4.71
CA GLY A 125 26.36 7.84 5.91
C GLY A 125 26.70 6.39 5.67
N SER A 126 26.99 5.66 6.78
CA SER A 126 27.34 4.23 6.71
C SER A 126 26.18 3.40 6.16
N ASP A 127 26.51 2.43 5.35
CA ASP A 127 25.56 1.41 4.81
C ASP A 127 24.42 1.97 3.96
N SER A 128 24.38 3.29 3.72
CA SER A 128 23.38 3.91 2.85
C SER A 128 23.74 3.78 1.36
N SER A 129 22.81 4.09 0.48
CA SER A 129 23.07 4.15 -0.96
C SER A 129 24.04 5.27 -1.35
N ASN A 130 24.27 6.24 -0.46
CA ASN A 130 25.13 7.42 -0.66
C ASN A 130 24.85 8.16 -1.98
N SER A 131 23.57 8.33 -2.30
CA SER A 131 23.11 8.81 -3.61
C SER A 131 22.09 9.93 -3.50
N ILE A 132 21.95 10.67 -4.59
CA ILE A 132 20.81 11.57 -4.81
C ILE A 132 19.74 10.74 -5.50
N CYS A 133 18.63 10.47 -4.81
CA CYS A 133 17.53 9.63 -5.28
C CYS A 133 16.46 10.44 -6.04
N GLY A 134 16.17 11.64 -5.55
CA GLY A 134 15.27 12.61 -6.15
C GLY A 134 16.02 13.86 -6.69
N PRO A 135 15.31 14.89 -7.17
CA PRO A 135 13.87 14.87 -7.29
C PRO A 135 13.38 13.74 -8.21
N TYR A 136 12.15 13.30 -7.98
CA TYR A 136 11.52 12.29 -8.82
C TYR A 136 10.85 12.94 -10.03
N ILE A 137 10.14 12.18 -10.85
CA ILE A 137 9.40 12.75 -11.97
C ILE A 137 8.42 13.81 -11.43
N GLU A 138 8.19 14.90 -12.18
CA GLU A 138 7.40 16.09 -11.79
C GLU A 138 8.07 17.01 -10.75
N ASP A 139 9.37 16.81 -10.47
CA ASP A 139 10.15 17.63 -9.51
C ASP A 139 9.62 17.57 -8.06
N VAL A 140 8.93 16.48 -7.70
CA VAL A 140 8.42 16.21 -6.36
C VAL A 140 9.42 15.40 -5.53
N ASN A 141 9.15 15.24 -4.22
CA ASN A 141 10.01 14.51 -3.29
C ASN A 141 9.54 13.09 -2.97
N PHE A 142 8.59 12.57 -3.74
CA PHE A 142 8.07 11.20 -3.67
C PHE A 142 8.05 10.58 -5.07
N MET A 143 8.08 9.26 -5.15
CA MET A 143 7.99 8.53 -6.40
C MET A 143 6.52 8.40 -6.84
N THR A 144 6.31 8.36 -8.15
CA THR A 144 5.02 8.08 -8.79
C THR A 144 5.13 6.84 -9.67
N GLU A 145 4.02 6.34 -10.22
CA GLU A 145 4.01 5.24 -11.18
C GLU A 145 4.85 5.52 -12.45
N MET A 146 5.18 6.77 -12.69
CA MET A 146 6.01 7.18 -13.84
C MET A 146 7.51 7.01 -13.58
N ASP A 147 7.94 6.84 -12.33
CA ASP A 147 9.33 6.58 -11.96
C ASP A 147 9.71 5.11 -12.18
N ASP A 148 11.00 4.82 -12.31
CA ASP A 148 11.53 3.47 -12.10
C ASP A 148 11.47 3.15 -10.60
N LEU A 149 10.28 2.72 -10.14
CA LEU A 149 9.99 2.49 -8.72
C LEU A 149 11.01 1.57 -8.05
N GLY A 150 11.41 0.49 -8.73
CA GLY A 150 12.40 -0.44 -8.19
C GLY A 150 13.76 0.22 -7.91
N ALA A 151 14.28 0.96 -8.88
CA ALA A 151 15.57 1.64 -8.75
C ALA A 151 15.50 2.83 -7.78
N LYS A 152 14.44 3.64 -7.86
CA LYS A 152 14.26 4.83 -7.02
C LYS A 152 14.00 4.47 -5.57
N PHE A 153 13.15 3.48 -5.31
CA PHE A 153 12.91 2.98 -3.96
C PHE A 153 14.17 2.37 -3.36
N SER A 154 14.90 1.53 -4.10
CA SER A 154 16.17 0.96 -3.62
C SER A 154 17.17 2.05 -3.21
N CYS A 155 17.18 3.17 -3.92
CA CYS A 155 18.01 4.32 -3.56
C CYS A 155 17.55 4.97 -2.25
N ALA A 156 16.26 5.30 -2.14
CA ALA A 156 15.70 6.07 -1.01
C ALA A 156 15.57 5.23 0.26
N ALA A 157 15.21 3.94 0.15
CA ALA A 157 15.01 3.04 1.28
C ALA A 157 16.33 2.56 1.93
N GLN A 158 17.46 2.64 1.21
CA GLN A 158 18.77 2.38 1.79
C GLN A 158 19.28 3.62 2.52
N VAL A 159 18.61 3.99 3.60
CA VAL A 159 18.87 5.17 4.42
C VAL A 159 20.15 5.05 5.28
N GLY A 160 20.65 3.82 5.42
CA GLY A 160 21.89 3.53 6.17
C GLY A 160 21.64 3.18 7.64
N SER A 161 22.74 2.97 8.36
CA SER A 161 22.75 2.50 9.75
C SER A 161 23.44 3.50 10.69
N GLY A 162 23.48 4.77 10.32
CA GLY A 162 24.17 5.83 11.08
C GLY A 162 23.25 6.81 11.78
N GLY A 163 21.98 6.46 11.98
CA GLY A 163 20.97 7.28 12.63
C GLY A 163 21.14 7.43 14.13
N SER A 164 20.17 8.10 14.74
CA SER A 164 20.06 8.28 16.17
C SER A 164 19.71 6.94 16.85
N ALA A 165 20.20 6.72 18.08
CA ALA A 165 19.70 5.63 18.92
C ALA A 165 18.43 6.01 19.70
N ALA A 166 17.85 7.17 19.45
CA ALA A 166 16.58 7.63 20.03
C ALA A 166 15.56 7.73 18.89
N GLU A 167 15.07 6.58 18.49
CA GLU A 167 14.16 6.44 17.38
C GLU A 167 12.77 7.05 17.68
N ARG A 168 12.19 7.71 16.68
CA ARG A 168 10.88 8.37 16.77
C ARG A 168 10.00 8.01 15.55
N PRO A 169 9.78 6.72 15.26
CA PRO A 169 9.04 6.32 14.08
C PRO A 169 7.62 6.88 14.05
N MET A 170 6.93 6.94 15.20
CA MET A 170 5.57 7.43 15.26
C MET A 170 5.48 8.94 15.04
N GLN A 171 6.44 9.71 15.60
CA GLN A 171 6.50 11.14 15.34
C GLN A 171 6.88 11.45 13.88
N ALA A 172 7.78 10.64 13.28
CA ALA A 172 8.14 10.77 11.87
C ALA A 172 6.92 10.52 10.97
N MET A 173 6.18 9.47 11.26
CA MET A 173 4.91 9.13 10.57
C MET A 173 3.90 10.28 10.66
N VAL A 174 3.58 10.73 11.87
CA VAL A 174 2.61 11.81 12.10
C VAL A 174 3.04 13.09 11.37
N ASN A 175 4.31 13.46 11.46
CA ASN A 175 4.83 14.63 10.75
C ASN A 175 4.74 14.49 9.23
N ALA A 176 4.98 13.28 8.71
CA ALA A 176 4.95 13.02 7.28
C ALA A 176 3.52 13.11 6.69
N VAL A 177 2.51 12.61 7.41
CA VAL A 177 1.11 12.57 6.93
C VAL A 177 0.28 13.76 7.38
N GLY A 178 0.62 14.36 8.51
CA GLY A 178 -0.18 15.43 9.17
C GLY A 178 -0.07 16.81 8.52
N GLY A 179 0.52 16.92 7.33
CA GLY A 179 0.65 18.18 6.61
C GLY A 179 1.65 19.19 7.21
N LEU A 180 2.45 18.78 8.21
CA LEU A 180 3.45 19.66 8.81
C LEU A 180 4.48 20.15 7.78
N TYR A 181 4.79 19.32 6.79
CA TYR A 181 5.70 19.61 5.67
C TYR A 181 5.01 19.46 4.31
N GLY A 182 3.69 19.44 4.27
CA GLY A 182 2.88 19.27 3.06
C GLY A 182 2.42 20.60 2.43
N GLY A 183 2.77 21.74 3.05
CA GLY A 183 2.46 23.06 2.51
C GLY A 183 3.25 23.39 1.24
N VAL A 184 2.83 24.43 0.54
CA VAL A 184 3.51 24.93 -0.68
C VAL A 184 4.99 25.25 -0.37
N ASP A 185 5.89 24.77 -1.22
CA ASP A 185 7.35 24.85 -1.07
C ASP A 185 7.92 24.09 0.15
N GLU A 186 7.12 23.22 0.81
CA GLU A 186 7.60 22.33 1.87
C GLU A 186 8.04 20.96 1.30
N CYS A 187 8.77 20.19 2.11
CA CYS A 187 9.44 18.97 1.68
C CYS A 187 8.47 17.85 1.22
N ASN A 188 7.28 17.79 1.80
CA ASN A 188 6.29 16.75 1.54
C ASN A 188 5.09 17.28 0.71
N GLU A 189 5.27 18.42 0.02
CA GLU A 189 4.21 19.03 -0.76
C GLU A 189 3.55 18.03 -1.73
N GLY A 190 2.22 17.88 -1.63
CA GLY A 190 1.43 17.04 -2.52
C GLY A 190 1.55 15.53 -2.30
N PHE A 191 2.27 15.08 -1.28
CA PHE A 191 2.48 13.65 -1.04
C PHE A 191 1.19 12.94 -0.64
N VAL A 192 0.51 13.39 0.41
CA VAL A 192 -0.76 12.80 0.88
C VAL A 192 -1.92 13.45 0.15
N ARG A 193 -2.73 12.64 -0.53
CA ARG A 193 -3.91 13.07 -1.28
C ARG A 193 -5.19 12.71 -0.51
N ASP A 194 -6.14 13.62 -0.45
CA ASP A 194 -7.41 13.38 0.28
C ASP A 194 -8.17 12.18 -0.30
N GLU A 195 -8.16 12.03 -1.63
CA GLU A 195 -8.88 11.00 -2.38
C GLU A 195 -8.12 9.66 -2.51
N ALA A 196 -6.90 9.54 -1.96
CA ALA A 196 -6.11 8.32 -2.01
C ALA A 196 -6.31 7.46 -0.75
N LEU A 197 -6.20 6.13 -0.88
CA LEU A 197 -5.97 5.26 0.26
C LEU A 197 -4.56 5.52 0.81
N LEU A 198 -4.43 5.76 2.10
CA LEU A 198 -3.13 5.93 2.75
C LEU A 198 -2.64 4.60 3.32
N VAL A 199 -1.50 4.13 2.83
CA VAL A 199 -0.84 2.91 3.31
C VAL A 199 0.46 3.28 4.01
N ILE A 200 0.53 3.04 5.31
CA ILE A 200 1.70 3.34 6.14
C ILE A 200 2.43 2.03 6.44
N ILE A 201 3.72 1.96 6.09
CA ILE A 201 4.59 0.82 6.38
C ILE A 201 5.67 1.28 7.36
N ILE A 202 5.62 0.78 8.59
CA ILE A 202 6.59 1.09 9.66
C ILE A 202 7.57 -0.08 9.78
N ILE A 203 8.87 0.22 9.75
CA ILE A 203 9.92 -0.81 9.79
C ILE A 203 10.95 -0.41 10.82
N THR A 204 10.97 -1.09 11.97
CA THR A 204 11.91 -0.85 13.07
C THR A 204 12.07 -2.09 13.94
N ASP A 205 13.26 -2.38 14.41
CA ASP A 205 13.54 -3.44 15.39
C ASP A 205 13.54 -2.92 16.84
N GLU A 206 13.42 -1.61 17.03
CA GLU A 206 13.43 -0.94 18.33
C GLU A 206 12.04 -0.43 18.77
N PRO A 207 11.78 -0.30 20.10
CA PRO A 207 10.56 0.32 20.58
C PRO A 207 10.63 1.85 20.40
N ASP A 208 9.49 2.45 20.09
CA ASP A 208 9.36 3.91 20.14
C ASP A 208 9.24 4.40 21.59
N LEU A 209 10.30 5.03 22.07
CA LEU A 209 10.38 5.59 23.43
C LEU A 209 10.53 7.12 23.43
N SER A 210 10.56 7.74 22.25
CA SER A 210 10.97 9.13 22.08
C SER A 210 9.98 9.99 21.31
N SER A 211 8.99 9.41 20.65
CA SER A 211 7.90 10.16 20.02
C SER A 211 7.00 10.83 21.05
N GLU A 212 6.51 12.01 20.72
CA GLU A 212 5.47 12.69 21.51
C GLU A 212 4.12 11.98 21.33
N GLY A 213 3.28 11.94 22.37
CA GLY A 213 1.97 11.34 22.33
C GLY A 213 1.93 9.87 22.76
N ASP A 214 0.92 9.16 22.31
CA ASP A 214 0.65 7.76 22.61
C ASP A 214 -0.12 7.11 21.44
N PRO A 215 -0.37 5.79 21.44
CA PRO A 215 -1.05 5.12 20.32
C PRO A 215 -2.41 5.75 19.95
N THR A 216 -3.15 6.27 20.93
CA THR A 216 -4.45 6.92 20.67
C THR A 216 -4.28 8.25 19.96
N THR A 217 -3.31 9.05 20.39
CA THR A 217 -3.00 10.35 19.78
C THR A 217 -2.53 10.15 18.34
N TRP A 218 -1.59 9.24 18.10
CA TRP A 218 -1.06 8.94 16.77
C TRP A 218 -2.15 8.42 15.82
N TYR A 219 -3.04 7.55 16.33
CA TYR A 219 -4.20 7.09 15.57
C TYR A 219 -5.08 8.26 15.13
N GLN A 220 -5.40 9.17 16.06
CA GLN A 220 -6.23 10.32 15.74
C GLN A 220 -5.56 11.24 14.70
N ASP A 221 -4.26 11.51 14.85
CA ASP A 221 -3.51 12.35 13.92
C ASP A 221 -3.52 11.77 12.49
N VAL A 222 -3.35 10.44 12.36
CA VAL A 222 -3.40 9.74 11.05
C VAL A 222 -4.81 9.75 10.46
N VAL A 223 -5.83 9.49 11.27
CA VAL A 223 -7.22 9.50 10.83
C VAL A 223 -7.65 10.91 10.43
N ASP A 224 -7.22 11.94 11.16
CA ASP A 224 -7.49 13.34 10.81
C ASP A 224 -6.84 13.73 9.47
N ALA A 225 -5.66 13.19 9.15
CA ALA A 225 -5.02 13.37 7.83
C ALA A 225 -5.84 12.76 6.68
N LYS A 226 -6.79 11.88 6.99
CA LYS A 226 -7.75 11.27 6.04
C LYS A 226 -9.19 11.69 6.33
N ALA A 227 -9.38 12.97 6.63
CA ALA A 227 -10.70 13.61 6.85
C ALA A 227 -11.56 12.93 7.93
N GLY A 228 -10.94 12.22 8.88
CA GLY A 228 -11.62 11.50 9.94
C GLY A 228 -12.16 10.12 9.53
N ILE A 229 -11.71 9.56 8.42
CA ILE A 229 -12.16 8.27 7.85
C ILE A 229 -11.08 7.20 8.07
N PRO A 230 -11.15 6.38 9.12
CA PRO A 230 -10.14 5.36 9.39
C PRO A 230 -10.12 4.21 8.35
N GLU A 231 -11.22 3.99 7.63
CA GLU A 231 -11.32 3.02 6.55
C GLU A 231 -10.37 3.35 5.39
N ASN A 232 -10.01 4.62 5.22
CA ASN A 232 -9.09 5.10 4.19
C ASN A 232 -7.61 5.02 4.60
N VAL A 233 -7.31 4.27 5.65
CA VAL A 233 -5.94 4.04 6.15
C VAL A 233 -5.68 2.56 6.33
N VAL A 234 -4.53 2.10 5.84
CA VAL A 234 -3.94 0.79 6.11
C VAL A 234 -2.60 0.98 6.83
N VAL A 235 -2.36 0.20 7.88
CA VAL A 235 -1.09 0.22 8.62
C VAL A 235 -0.45 -1.16 8.62
N VAL A 236 0.76 -1.25 8.08
CA VAL A 236 1.60 -2.45 8.08
C VAL A 236 2.83 -2.17 8.94
N SER A 237 2.99 -2.91 10.04
CA SER A 237 4.11 -2.72 10.94
C SER A 237 5.01 -3.95 10.94
N LEU A 238 6.23 -3.80 10.38
CA LEU A 238 7.32 -4.76 10.52
C LEU A 238 8.16 -4.32 11.72
N ILE A 239 7.93 -4.96 12.84
CA ILE A 239 8.47 -4.51 14.14
C ILE A 239 8.98 -5.70 14.96
N ASN A 240 9.74 -5.43 16.00
CA ASN A 240 10.00 -6.45 17.03
C ASN A 240 8.70 -6.69 17.80
N THR A 241 7.94 -7.68 17.32
CA THR A 241 6.59 -7.97 17.85
C THR A 241 6.64 -8.54 19.27
N PRO A 242 5.65 -8.22 20.13
CA PRO A 242 5.53 -8.87 21.43
C PRO A 242 5.43 -10.39 21.32
N GLY A 243 6.44 -11.11 21.83
CA GLY A 243 6.53 -12.56 21.71
C GLY A 243 7.08 -13.07 20.37
N GLY A 244 7.62 -12.19 19.55
CA GLY A 244 8.23 -12.49 18.25
C GLY A 244 9.60 -13.18 18.34
N ILE A 245 10.27 -13.24 17.18
CA ILE A 245 11.51 -14.04 17.00
C ILE A 245 12.79 -13.21 17.12
N CYS A 246 12.72 -11.89 17.18
CA CYS A 246 13.91 -11.02 17.30
C CYS A 246 14.79 -11.35 18.52
N GLY A 247 14.23 -11.95 19.54
CA GLY A 247 14.99 -12.41 20.71
C GLY A 247 15.41 -11.30 21.68
N TRP A 248 15.02 -10.06 21.44
CA TRP A 248 15.25 -8.91 22.31
C TRP A 248 14.08 -8.77 23.29
N ASN A 249 14.36 -8.26 24.49
CA ASN A 249 13.31 -8.05 25.49
C ASN A 249 12.48 -6.79 25.27
N ASP A 250 13.00 -5.85 24.47
CA ASP A 250 12.39 -4.55 24.23
C ASP A 250 11.54 -4.60 22.95
N THR A 251 10.29 -4.99 23.13
CA THR A 251 9.33 -5.09 22.03
C THR A 251 8.69 -3.73 21.69
N ALA A 252 8.31 -3.53 20.45
CA ALA A 252 7.67 -2.31 19.98
C ALA A 252 6.16 -2.26 20.32
N GLN A 253 5.85 -2.40 21.64
CA GLN A 253 4.47 -2.52 22.12
C GLN A 253 3.58 -1.34 21.74
N SER A 254 4.08 -0.10 21.83
CA SER A 254 3.31 1.10 21.49
C SER A 254 2.93 1.15 20.01
N ILE A 255 3.83 0.71 19.12
CA ILE A 255 3.55 0.60 17.68
C ILE A 255 2.55 -0.53 17.41
N ALA A 256 2.70 -1.68 18.11
CA ALA A 256 1.74 -2.77 18.01
C ALA A 256 0.33 -2.34 18.46
N ASP A 257 0.22 -1.62 19.57
CA ASP A 257 -1.05 -1.08 20.06
C ASP A 257 -1.69 -0.11 19.06
N PHE A 258 -0.90 0.80 18.48
CA PHE A 258 -1.33 1.71 17.42
C PHE A 258 -1.86 0.93 16.20
N THR A 259 -1.10 -0.03 15.69
CA THR A 259 -1.46 -0.82 14.51
C THR A 259 -2.78 -1.56 14.71
N THR A 260 -3.01 -2.13 15.91
CA THR A 260 -4.25 -2.87 16.21
C THR A 260 -5.50 -1.99 16.25
N MET A 261 -5.36 -0.67 16.42
CA MET A 261 -6.50 0.26 16.40
C MET A 261 -7.17 0.35 15.01
N PHE A 262 -6.47 0.01 13.95
CA PHE A 262 -7.02 -0.02 12.58
C PHE A 262 -7.79 -1.32 12.26
N GLY A 263 -7.89 -2.25 13.22
CA GLY A 263 -8.69 -3.46 13.06
C GLY A 263 -8.24 -4.33 11.88
N ALA A 264 -9.12 -4.53 10.89
CA ALA A 264 -8.82 -5.33 9.71
C ALA A 264 -7.79 -4.65 8.77
N ASN A 265 -7.66 -3.32 8.84
CA ASN A 265 -6.70 -2.54 8.08
C ASN A 265 -5.33 -2.43 8.80
N GLY A 266 -5.20 -3.01 9.99
CA GLY A 266 -3.95 -3.07 10.74
C GLY A 266 -3.32 -4.46 10.66
N PHE A 267 -2.09 -4.55 10.13
CA PHE A 267 -1.34 -5.79 10.04
C PHE A 267 0.06 -5.63 10.60
N MET A 268 0.54 -6.62 11.37
CA MET A 268 1.91 -6.59 11.88
C MET A 268 2.61 -7.92 11.67
N ALA A 269 3.93 -7.84 11.47
CA ALA A 269 4.82 -8.99 11.36
C ALA A 269 6.14 -8.70 12.07
N ASP A 270 6.89 -9.75 12.34
CA ASP A 270 8.19 -9.65 12.99
C ASP A 270 9.26 -9.19 11.99
N VAL A 271 9.94 -8.10 12.29
CA VAL A 271 10.96 -7.51 11.42
C VAL A 271 12.20 -8.39 11.27
N CYS A 272 12.49 -9.25 12.24
CA CYS A 272 13.63 -10.17 12.20
C CYS A 272 13.39 -11.41 11.32
N LEU A 273 12.29 -11.47 10.57
CA LEU A 273 12.09 -12.51 9.57
C LEU A 273 13.09 -12.35 8.42
N PRO A 274 13.70 -13.43 7.94
CA PRO A 274 14.73 -13.33 6.90
C PRO A 274 14.17 -13.03 5.50
N ASP A 275 12.86 -13.11 5.32
CA ASP A 275 12.17 -12.93 4.04
C ASP A 275 10.84 -12.19 4.26
N PHE A 276 10.67 -11.04 3.65
CA PHE A 276 9.47 -10.23 3.73
C PHE A 276 8.44 -10.54 2.63
N SER A 277 8.75 -11.45 1.68
CA SER A 277 7.82 -11.79 0.59
C SER A 277 6.44 -12.25 1.08
N PRO A 278 6.32 -13.14 2.11
CA PRO A 278 5.01 -13.54 2.61
C PRO A 278 4.26 -12.39 3.30
N ILE A 279 5.02 -11.47 3.93
CA ILE A 279 4.46 -10.31 4.63
C ILE A 279 3.86 -9.35 3.62
N PHE A 280 4.62 -9.04 2.57
CA PHE A 280 4.14 -8.15 1.51
C PHE A 280 2.97 -8.74 0.73
N ALA A 281 2.96 -10.07 0.48
CA ALA A 281 1.80 -10.72 -0.13
C ALA A 281 0.54 -10.54 0.74
N GLN A 282 0.66 -10.70 2.05
CA GLN A 282 -0.46 -10.45 2.97
C GLN A 282 -0.84 -8.96 3.05
N ALA A 283 0.14 -8.05 3.01
CA ALA A 283 -0.13 -6.62 2.98
C ALA A 283 -0.94 -6.22 1.73
N VAL A 284 -0.62 -6.80 0.57
CA VAL A 284 -1.40 -6.59 -0.68
C VAL A 284 -2.85 -7.03 -0.50
N GLU A 285 -3.11 -8.19 0.14
CA GLU A 285 -4.48 -8.65 0.42
C GLU A 285 -5.25 -7.68 1.35
N VAL A 286 -4.57 -7.12 2.36
CA VAL A 286 -5.19 -6.12 3.27
C VAL A 286 -5.50 -4.82 2.53
N ILE A 287 -4.59 -4.37 1.67
CA ILE A 287 -4.76 -3.16 0.85
C ILE A 287 -5.91 -3.34 -0.13
N ASP A 288 -6.02 -4.49 -0.79
CA ASP A 288 -7.10 -4.83 -1.72
C ASP A 288 -8.47 -4.74 -1.03
N VAL A 289 -8.63 -5.38 0.12
CA VAL A 289 -9.86 -5.30 0.93
C VAL A 289 -10.16 -3.87 1.38
N ALA A 290 -9.14 -3.08 1.72
CA ALA A 290 -9.32 -1.67 2.10
C ALA A 290 -9.73 -0.82 0.90
N CYS A 291 -9.17 -1.08 -0.29
CA CYS A 291 -9.59 -0.45 -1.54
C CYS A 291 -11.05 -0.70 -1.86
N ASP A 292 -11.53 -1.93 -1.71
CA ASP A 292 -12.94 -2.28 -1.92
C ASP A 292 -13.90 -1.57 -0.96
N ASN A 293 -13.40 -1.14 0.20
CA ASN A 293 -14.16 -0.45 1.24
C ASN A 293 -13.83 1.05 1.31
N PHE A 294 -13.10 1.60 0.35
CA PHE A 294 -12.68 2.99 0.34
C PHE A 294 -13.87 3.93 0.35
N VAL A 295 -13.83 4.94 1.21
CA VAL A 295 -14.91 5.93 1.37
C VAL A 295 -14.49 7.22 0.68
N VAL A 296 -15.22 7.59 -0.36
CA VAL A 296 -15.03 8.89 -1.03
C VAL A 296 -15.46 9.99 -0.07
N GLY A 297 -14.51 10.86 0.33
CA GLY A 297 -14.70 11.95 1.29
C GLY A 297 -15.44 13.16 0.70
#